data_fe352658a2ffac015e54d8c5faa8d992
#
_entry.id   fe352658a2ffac015e54d8c5faa8d992
#
_cell.length_a   1.000
_cell.length_b   1.000
_cell.length_c   1.000
_cell.angle_alpha   90.00
_cell.angle_beta   90.00
_cell.angle_gamma   90.00
#
_symmetry.space_group_name_H-M   'P 1'
#
loop_
_entity.id
_entity.type
_entity.pdbx_description
1 polymer ?
#
loop_
_entity_poly.entity_id
_entity_poly.type
_entity_poly.pdbx_seq_one_letter_code
_entity_poly.pdbx_strand_id
1 'polypeptide(L)'
;MLALGYAALRNIGVARVARPFMQALADYSGASVSLGSRDRLEMVYVEHCRSNATVSLRLETGSRIPLGATAMGRAFLVALPKHEREALMVRLRATHADDWPRVAAGIAQAIENYRTYGYTLSIGDWKQDVHAVAVPLVPPDGSRILAINCGGPSFLFDRDRLTTDLGPRLVKLVQNIEAALMNVEQRPDLRSTKTPRS
;
A
#
# COMPACT_ATOMS: atom_id res chain seq x y z
N MET A 1 -15.22 -20.17 7.75
CA MET A 1 -15.70 -19.34 6.60
C MET A 1 -16.10 -17.93 6.99
N LEU A 2 -16.65 -17.64 8.15
CA LEU A 2 -17.04 -16.28 8.61
C LEU A 2 -15.87 -15.27 8.71
N ALA A 3 -14.69 -15.70 9.17
CA ALA A 3 -13.54 -14.81 9.36
C ALA A 3 -13.00 -14.17 8.05
N LEU A 4 -13.05 -14.89 6.93
CA LEU A 4 -12.66 -14.37 5.61
C LEU A 4 -13.62 -13.29 5.09
N GLY A 5 -14.92 -13.45 5.34
CA GLY A 5 -15.93 -12.46 4.98
C GLY A 5 -15.80 -11.16 5.76
N TYR A 6 -15.55 -11.22 7.07
CA TYR A 6 -15.30 -10.04 7.90
C TYR A 6 -14.04 -9.29 7.49
N ALA A 7 -13.01 -10.02 7.10
CA ALA A 7 -11.76 -9.47 6.63
C ALA A 7 -11.94 -8.68 5.32
N ALA A 8 -12.70 -9.20 4.37
CA ALA A 8 -13.03 -8.52 3.11
C ALA A 8 -13.90 -7.28 3.35
N LEU A 9 -14.92 -7.36 4.20
CA LEU A 9 -15.80 -6.23 4.53
C LEU A 9 -15.07 -5.06 5.18
N ARG A 10 -14.09 -5.33 6.05
CA ARG A 10 -13.26 -4.28 6.67
C ARG A 10 -12.36 -3.60 5.66
N ASN A 11 -11.75 -4.34 4.72
CA ASN A 11 -10.96 -3.76 3.64
C ASN A 11 -11.80 -2.81 2.78
N ILE A 12 -13.07 -3.16 2.51
CA ILE A 12 -14.02 -2.30 1.78
C ILE A 12 -14.28 -0.99 2.55
N GLY A 13 -14.41 -1.05 3.88
CA GLY A 13 -14.57 0.14 4.72
C GLY A 13 -13.38 1.10 4.63
N VAL A 14 -12.16 0.57 4.76
CA VAL A 14 -10.93 1.35 4.61
C VAL A 14 -10.79 1.89 3.18
N ALA A 15 -11.02 1.07 2.17
CA ALA A 15 -10.95 1.48 0.76
C ALA A 15 -11.89 2.64 0.46
N ARG A 16 -13.12 2.63 0.98
CA ARG A 16 -14.10 3.70 0.80
C ARG A 16 -13.63 5.03 1.40
N VAL A 17 -13.01 5.00 2.58
CA VAL A 17 -12.44 6.20 3.21
C VAL A 17 -11.20 6.68 2.47
N ALA A 18 -10.33 5.76 2.03
CA ALA A 18 -9.07 6.07 1.37
C ALA A 18 -9.25 6.60 -0.07
N ARG A 19 -10.27 6.12 -0.80
CA ARG A 19 -10.47 6.40 -2.24
C ARG A 19 -10.39 7.87 -2.62
N PRO A 20 -11.09 8.83 -1.98
CA PRO A 20 -11.02 10.24 -2.38
C PRO A 20 -9.61 10.84 -2.23
N PHE A 21 -8.87 10.46 -1.19
CA PHE A 21 -7.48 10.89 -1.01
C PHE A 21 -6.56 10.28 -2.07
N MET A 22 -6.73 9.00 -2.36
CA MET A 22 -5.96 8.28 -3.39
C MET A 22 -6.21 8.86 -4.78
N GLN A 23 -7.47 9.17 -5.13
CA GLN A 23 -7.81 9.76 -6.42
C GLN A 23 -7.19 11.14 -6.58
N ALA A 24 -7.26 11.99 -5.56
CA ALA A 24 -6.63 13.31 -5.59
C ALA A 24 -5.11 13.23 -5.84
N LEU A 25 -4.42 12.26 -5.23
CA LEU A 25 -2.99 12.05 -5.48
C LEU A 25 -2.74 11.46 -6.88
N ALA A 26 -3.58 10.56 -7.36
CA ALA A 26 -3.48 10.02 -8.71
C ALA A 26 -3.61 11.13 -9.77
N ASP A 27 -4.59 12.01 -9.61
CA ASP A 27 -4.82 13.15 -10.52
C ASP A 27 -3.66 14.15 -10.47
N TYR A 28 -3.13 14.44 -9.28
CA TYR A 28 -1.97 15.32 -9.10
C TYR A 28 -0.70 14.75 -9.75
N SER A 29 -0.42 13.49 -9.49
CA SER A 29 0.85 12.87 -9.88
C SER A 29 0.89 12.45 -11.35
N GLY A 30 -0.26 12.21 -11.97
CA GLY A 30 -0.37 11.50 -13.25
C GLY A 30 -0.07 9.99 -13.13
N ALA A 31 0.01 9.48 -11.88
CA ALA A 31 0.35 8.10 -11.56
C ALA A 31 -0.89 7.24 -11.28
N SER A 32 -0.64 5.97 -10.98
CA SER A 32 -1.60 5.12 -10.28
C SER A 32 -1.33 5.12 -8.78
N VAL A 33 -2.39 5.19 -7.98
CA VAL A 33 -2.35 5.07 -6.52
C VAL A 33 -3.20 3.87 -6.10
N SER A 34 -2.60 2.93 -5.37
CA SER A 34 -3.29 1.69 -4.99
C SER A 34 -3.17 1.42 -3.50
N LEU A 35 -4.24 0.86 -2.93
CA LEU A 35 -4.28 0.29 -1.59
C LEU A 35 -4.18 -1.22 -1.73
N GLY A 36 -3.28 -1.85 -0.98
CA GLY A 36 -3.06 -3.29 -1.02
C GLY A 36 -3.08 -3.95 0.35
N SER A 37 -3.49 -5.21 0.36
CA SER A 37 -3.44 -6.12 1.50
C SER A 37 -2.55 -7.30 1.15
N ARG A 38 -1.87 -7.87 2.15
CA ARG A 38 -1.02 -9.05 1.92
C ARG A 38 -1.87 -10.32 1.79
N ASP A 39 -1.54 -11.12 0.79
CA ASP A 39 -1.94 -12.51 0.71
C ASP A 39 -0.70 -13.39 0.45
N ARG A 40 -0.33 -14.22 1.43
CA ARG A 40 0.87 -15.07 1.40
C ARG A 40 2.16 -14.26 1.19
N LEU A 41 2.83 -14.38 0.03
CA LEU A 41 4.07 -13.68 -0.34
C LEU A 41 3.84 -12.61 -1.42
N GLU A 42 2.60 -12.13 -1.54
CA GLU A 42 2.19 -11.11 -2.49
C GLU A 42 1.36 -10.03 -1.82
N MET A 43 1.27 -8.88 -2.44
CA MET A 43 0.28 -7.86 -2.16
C MET A 43 -0.84 -7.93 -3.21
N VAL A 44 -2.09 -7.84 -2.76
CA VAL A 44 -3.28 -7.82 -3.60
C VAL A 44 -3.90 -6.43 -3.54
N TYR A 45 -4.17 -5.83 -4.68
CA TYR A 45 -4.82 -4.53 -4.74
C TYR A 45 -6.28 -4.64 -4.29
N VAL A 46 -6.61 -3.91 -3.22
CA VAL A 46 -7.97 -3.80 -2.67
C VAL A 46 -8.71 -2.64 -3.32
N GLU A 47 -7.98 -1.55 -3.62
CA GLU A 47 -8.49 -0.37 -4.31
C GLU A 47 -7.41 0.17 -5.25
N HIS A 48 -7.84 0.72 -6.38
CA HIS A 48 -6.95 1.26 -7.39
C HIS A 48 -7.53 2.52 -8.01
N CYS A 49 -6.80 3.63 -7.91
CA CYS A 49 -7.12 4.91 -8.51
C CYS A 49 -6.13 5.23 -9.64
N ARG A 50 -6.63 5.66 -10.77
CA ARG A 50 -5.83 6.07 -11.93
C ARG A 50 -6.02 7.55 -12.20
N SER A 51 -4.96 8.19 -12.64
CA SER A 51 -5.06 9.46 -13.33
C SER A 51 -5.72 9.26 -14.70
N ASN A 52 -6.34 10.28 -15.21
CA ASN A 52 -6.82 10.33 -16.61
C ASN A 52 -5.67 10.39 -17.62
N ALA A 53 -4.40 10.41 -17.19
CA ALA A 53 -3.23 10.36 -18.06
C ALA A 53 -3.14 8.98 -18.76
N THR A 54 -2.75 9.00 -20.02
CA THR A 54 -2.91 7.90 -20.98
C THR A 54 -1.97 6.71 -20.73
N VAL A 55 -0.94 6.83 -19.89
CA VAL A 55 0.07 5.76 -19.68
C VAL A 55 -0.07 5.20 -18.29
N SER A 56 -0.62 4.00 -18.17
CA SER A 56 -0.70 3.27 -16.91
C SER A 56 -0.27 1.81 -17.07
N LEU A 57 0.30 1.25 -16.03
CA LEU A 57 0.44 -0.20 -15.91
C LEU A 57 -0.96 -0.82 -15.95
N ARG A 58 -1.08 -1.96 -16.64
CA ARG A 58 -2.35 -2.73 -16.68
C ARG A 58 -2.59 -3.45 -15.35
N LEU A 59 -2.68 -2.68 -14.27
CA LEU A 59 -3.00 -3.16 -12.93
C LEU A 59 -4.37 -2.61 -12.54
N GLU A 60 -5.12 -3.40 -11.79
CA GLU A 60 -6.47 -3.08 -11.33
C GLU A 60 -6.73 -3.74 -9.97
N THR A 61 -7.87 -3.47 -9.36
CA THR A 61 -8.31 -4.16 -8.14
C THR A 61 -8.27 -5.67 -8.36
N GLY A 62 -7.69 -6.41 -7.40
CA GLY A 62 -7.41 -7.85 -7.52
C GLY A 62 -6.04 -8.19 -8.12
N SER A 63 -5.32 -7.25 -8.74
CA SER A 63 -3.95 -7.49 -9.21
C SER A 63 -3.02 -7.89 -8.08
N ARG A 64 -2.09 -8.79 -8.37
CA ARG A 64 -1.12 -9.35 -7.43
C ARG A 64 0.29 -8.89 -7.80
N ILE A 65 1.05 -8.44 -6.82
CA ILE A 65 2.43 -7.99 -6.99
C ILE A 65 3.34 -8.58 -5.89
N PRO A 66 4.63 -8.86 -6.19
CA PRO A 66 5.55 -9.47 -5.24
C PRO A 66 5.77 -8.67 -3.96
N LEU A 67 5.81 -9.38 -2.81
CA LEU A 67 6.01 -8.78 -1.50
C LEU A 67 7.43 -8.20 -1.32
N GLY A 68 8.48 -8.89 -1.77
CA GLY A 68 9.87 -8.50 -1.51
C GLY A 68 10.43 -7.44 -2.46
N ALA A 69 9.94 -7.38 -3.71
CA ALA A 69 10.53 -6.56 -4.77
C ALA A 69 9.81 -5.22 -5.00
N THR A 70 8.58 -5.05 -4.49
CA THR A 70 7.77 -3.85 -4.74
C THR A 70 7.82 -2.89 -3.56
N ALA A 71 7.64 -1.59 -3.81
CA ALA A 71 7.54 -0.59 -2.76
C ALA A 71 6.40 -0.91 -1.79
N MET A 72 5.22 -1.31 -2.29
CA MET A 72 4.06 -1.68 -1.47
C MET A 72 4.34 -2.87 -0.55
N GLY A 73 4.98 -3.92 -1.07
CA GLY A 73 5.33 -5.09 -0.27
C GLY A 73 6.36 -4.77 0.80
N ARG A 74 7.35 -3.94 0.46
CA ARG A 74 8.35 -3.43 1.42
C ARG A 74 7.69 -2.55 2.49
N ALA A 75 6.71 -1.70 2.13
CA ALA A 75 5.94 -0.91 3.09
C ALA A 75 5.17 -1.81 4.07
N PHE A 76 4.57 -2.89 3.59
CA PHE A 76 3.96 -3.89 4.46
C PHE A 76 5.00 -4.51 5.42
N LEU A 77 6.16 -4.95 4.90
CA LEU A 77 7.21 -5.60 5.69
C LEU A 77 7.78 -4.70 6.78
N VAL A 78 8.01 -3.42 6.52
CA VAL A 78 8.59 -2.51 7.51
C VAL A 78 7.66 -2.22 8.68
N ALA A 79 6.35 -2.29 8.47
CA ALA A 79 5.33 -2.09 9.50
C ALA A 79 5.11 -3.32 10.40
N LEU A 80 5.60 -4.49 9.99
CA LEU A 80 5.50 -5.70 10.80
C LEU A 80 6.41 -5.66 12.03
N PRO A 81 5.99 -6.29 13.14
CA PRO A 81 6.89 -6.64 14.23
C PRO A 81 8.11 -7.42 13.69
N LYS A 82 9.28 -7.20 14.30
CA LYS A 82 10.55 -7.77 13.81
C LYS A 82 10.47 -9.29 13.59
N HIS A 83 9.92 -10.03 14.57
CA HIS A 83 9.83 -11.49 14.50
C HIS A 83 8.92 -11.98 13.35
N GLU A 84 7.80 -11.29 13.07
CA GLU A 84 6.92 -11.65 11.96
C GLU A 84 7.56 -11.34 10.60
N ARG A 85 8.26 -10.21 10.51
CA ARG A 85 9.04 -9.86 9.32
C ARG A 85 10.13 -10.89 9.03
N GLU A 86 10.90 -11.30 10.05
CA GLU A 86 11.94 -12.32 9.90
C GLU A 86 11.37 -13.67 9.43
N ALA A 87 10.24 -14.10 9.97
CA ALA A 87 9.54 -15.31 9.50
C ALA A 87 9.12 -15.22 8.02
N LEU A 88 8.64 -14.06 7.57
CA LEU A 88 8.33 -13.84 6.15
C LEU A 88 9.59 -13.80 5.27
N MET A 89 10.69 -13.22 5.77
CA MET A 89 11.96 -13.19 5.02
C MET A 89 12.52 -14.59 4.78
N VAL A 90 12.39 -15.52 5.75
CA VAL A 90 12.76 -16.94 5.55
C VAL A 90 11.96 -17.54 4.38
N ARG A 91 10.66 -17.30 4.33
CA ARG A 91 9.80 -17.79 3.26
C ARG A 91 10.10 -17.13 1.92
N LEU A 92 10.34 -15.82 1.89
CA LEU A 92 10.75 -15.09 0.69
C LEU A 92 12.07 -15.62 0.14
N ARG A 93 13.05 -15.92 1.00
CA ARG A 93 14.33 -16.51 0.59
C ARG A 93 14.13 -17.85 -0.12
N ALA A 94 13.24 -18.69 0.38
CA ALA A 94 12.96 -19.99 -0.25
C ALA A 94 12.34 -19.87 -1.66
N THR A 95 11.60 -18.77 -1.94
CA THR A 95 10.97 -18.53 -3.24
C THR A 95 11.82 -17.70 -4.20
N HIS A 96 12.87 -17.04 -3.71
CA HIS A 96 13.77 -16.18 -4.49
C HIS A 96 15.24 -16.64 -4.37
N ALA A 97 15.50 -17.94 -4.34
CA ALA A 97 16.83 -18.49 -4.04
C ALA A 97 17.94 -17.84 -4.88
N ASP A 98 17.73 -17.70 -6.20
CA ASP A 98 18.73 -17.19 -7.16
C ASP A 98 18.93 -15.66 -7.06
N ASP A 99 17.91 -14.93 -6.61
CA ASP A 99 17.87 -13.46 -6.57
C ASP A 99 17.79 -12.89 -5.14
N TRP A 100 17.89 -13.75 -4.15
CA TRP A 100 17.75 -13.39 -2.75
C TRP A 100 18.67 -12.25 -2.28
N PRO A 101 19.96 -12.20 -2.64
CA PRO A 101 20.83 -11.10 -2.22
C PRO A 101 20.28 -9.73 -2.64
N ARG A 102 19.75 -9.60 -3.84
CA ARG A 102 19.15 -8.37 -4.36
C ARG A 102 17.84 -8.04 -3.64
N VAL A 103 16.97 -9.01 -3.45
CA VAL A 103 15.69 -8.83 -2.73
C VAL A 103 15.94 -8.44 -1.27
N ALA A 104 16.86 -9.12 -0.58
CA ALA A 104 17.22 -8.83 0.80
C ALA A 104 17.82 -7.42 0.97
N ALA A 105 18.72 -7.01 0.06
CA ALA A 105 19.29 -5.67 0.06
C ALA A 105 18.20 -4.60 -0.14
N GLY A 106 17.26 -4.82 -1.05
CA GLY A 106 16.12 -3.93 -1.26
C GLY A 106 15.20 -3.80 -0.05
N ILE A 107 14.97 -4.89 0.69
CA ILE A 107 14.20 -4.88 1.95
C ILE A 107 14.98 -4.13 3.04
N ALA A 108 16.28 -4.38 3.18
CA ALA A 108 17.12 -3.68 4.16
C ALA A 108 17.14 -2.16 3.90
N GLN A 109 17.31 -1.74 2.65
CA GLN A 109 17.23 -0.33 2.26
C GLN A 109 15.85 0.27 2.54
N ALA A 110 14.77 -0.50 2.34
CA ALA A 110 13.42 -0.03 2.63
C ALA A 110 13.17 0.21 4.13
N ILE A 111 13.75 -0.62 5.00
CA ILE A 111 13.70 -0.42 6.46
C ILE A 111 14.37 0.90 6.84
N GLU A 112 15.53 1.20 6.27
CA GLU A 112 16.26 2.44 6.53
C GLU A 112 15.53 3.66 5.97
N ASN A 113 15.02 3.58 4.74
CA ASN A 113 14.23 4.65 4.13
C ASN A 113 12.97 4.96 4.95
N TYR A 114 12.27 3.93 5.40
CA TYR A 114 11.07 4.11 6.22
C TYR A 114 11.39 4.77 7.57
N ARG A 115 12.48 4.35 8.21
CA ARG A 115 12.93 4.95 9.48
C ARG A 115 13.27 6.42 9.34
N THR A 116 13.88 6.80 8.21
CA THR A 116 14.38 8.16 7.98
C THR A 116 13.30 9.08 7.42
N TYR A 117 12.49 8.58 6.47
CA TYR A 117 11.58 9.41 5.66
C TYR A 117 10.11 9.04 5.79
N GLY A 118 9.76 7.91 6.41
CA GLY A 118 8.39 7.43 6.56
C GLY A 118 7.82 6.71 5.33
N TYR A 119 8.63 6.44 4.30
CA TYR A 119 8.20 5.73 3.10
C TYR A 119 9.25 4.73 2.61
N THR A 120 8.83 3.83 1.72
CA THR A 120 9.68 2.85 1.04
C THR A 120 9.69 3.10 -0.47
N LEU A 121 10.73 2.62 -1.15
CA LEU A 121 10.91 2.79 -2.59
C LEU A 121 11.12 1.45 -3.30
N SER A 122 10.78 1.41 -4.57
CA SER A 122 11.21 0.41 -5.55
C SER A 122 11.56 1.13 -6.85
N ILE A 123 12.83 1.10 -7.23
CA ILE A 123 13.37 1.79 -8.40
C ILE A 123 13.86 0.74 -9.39
N GLY A 124 12.94 0.24 -10.22
CA GLY A 124 13.23 -0.84 -11.16
C GLY A 124 13.42 -2.22 -10.53
N ASP A 125 13.18 -2.39 -9.24
CA ASP A 125 13.45 -3.65 -8.53
C ASP A 125 12.49 -4.79 -8.88
N TRP A 126 11.24 -4.46 -9.23
CA TRP A 126 10.25 -5.43 -9.70
C TRP A 126 10.26 -5.56 -11.22
N LYS A 127 10.09 -4.43 -11.91
CA LYS A 127 10.20 -4.28 -13.36
C LYS A 127 11.07 -3.06 -13.61
N GLN A 128 12.04 -3.17 -14.52
CA GLN A 128 13.03 -2.11 -14.78
C GLN A 128 12.38 -0.78 -15.16
N ASP A 129 11.25 -0.84 -15.85
CA ASP A 129 10.48 0.31 -16.32
C ASP A 129 9.44 0.84 -15.31
N VAL A 130 9.44 0.34 -14.06
CA VAL A 130 8.46 0.70 -13.03
C VAL A 130 9.13 1.23 -11.79
N HIS A 131 8.79 2.45 -11.41
CA HIS A 131 9.20 3.09 -10.18
C HIS A 131 8.00 3.37 -9.28
N ALA A 132 8.18 3.24 -7.96
CA ALA A 132 7.11 3.46 -7.00
C ALA A 132 7.65 3.87 -5.63
N VAL A 133 6.83 4.63 -4.91
CA VAL A 133 6.94 4.92 -3.48
C VAL A 133 5.74 4.33 -2.74
N ALA A 134 5.92 3.88 -1.50
CA ALA A 134 4.83 3.34 -0.71
C ALA A 134 4.95 3.66 0.78
N VAL A 135 3.81 3.69 1.46
CA VAL A 135 3.68 3.93 2.91
C VAL A 135 2.75 2.87 3.49
N PRO A 136 3.07 2.26 4.63
CA PRO A 136 2.13 1.40 5.33
C PRO A 136 0.94 2.19 5.85
N LEU A 137 -0.23 1.60 5.84
CA LEU A 137 -1.45 2.10 6.46
C LEU A 137 -1.87 1.11 7.55
N VAL A 138 -1.85 1.56 8.80
CA VAL A 138 -2.27 0.76 9.94
C VAL A 138 -3.55 1.37 10.50
N PRO A 139 -4.72 0.74 10.26
CA PRO A 139 -5.99 1.22 10.84
C PRO A 139 -5.91 1.29 12.36
N PRO A 140 -6.66 2.21 13.01
CA PRO A 140 -6.59 2.44 14.45
C PRO A 140 -6.89 1.21 15.30
N ASP A 141 -7.74 0.31 14.81
CA ASP A 141 -8.06 -0.97 15.47
C ASP A 141 -6.90 -1.98 15.47
N GLY A 142 -5.77 -1.66 14.81
CA GLY A 142 -4.60 -2.53 14.71
C GLY A 142 -4.85 -3.87 14.03
N SER A 143 -6.03 -4.08 13.47
CA SER A 143 -6.48 -5.39 12.96
C SER A 143 -5.67 -5.89 11.77
N ARG A 144 -5.02 -4.98 11.04
CA ARG A 144 -4.27 -5.29 9.82
C ARG A 144 -3.27 -4.21 9.46
N ILE A 145 -2.23 -4.64 8.79
CA ILE A 145 -1.34 -3.77 8.04
C ILE A 145 -1.78 -3.80 6.57
N LEU A 146 -2.09 -2.64 6.04
CA LEU A 146 -2.28 -2.38 4.62
C LEU A 146 -1.11 -1.54 4.12
N ALA A 147 -1.01 -1.31 2.82
CA ALA A 147 -0.05 -0.38 2.26
C ALA A 147 -0.65 0.39 1.10
N ILE A 148 -0.27 1.66 0.97
CA ILE A 148 -0.64 2.50 -0.18
C ILE A 148 0.63 2.78 -0.96
N ASN A 149 0.59 2.61 -2.29
CA ASN A 149 1.66 3.02 -3.18
C ASN A 149 1.19 4.05 -4.22
N CYS A 150 2.15 4.84 -4.66
CA CYS A 150 2.04 5.70 -5.83
C CYS A 150 3.18 5.33 -6.78
N GLY A 151 2.88 5.04 -8.04
CA GLY A 151 3.90 4.60 -8.99
C GLY A 151 3.41 4.52 -10.43
N GLY A 152 4.37 4.32 -11.32
CA GLY A 152 4.13 4.25 -12.75
C GLY A 152 5.41 4.02 -13.55
N PRO A 153 5.40 4.32 -14.86
CA PRO A 153 6.57 4.17 -15.72
C PRO A 153 7.76 5.02 -15.25
N SER A 154 8.98 4.45 -15.31
CA SER A 154 10.21 5.08 -14.81
C SER A 154 10.53 6.42 -15.47
N PHE A 155 10.14 6.62 -16.74
CA PHE A 155 10.33 7.88 -17.44
C PHE A 155 9.47 9.04 -16.96
N LEU A 156 8.40 8.75 -16.19
CA LEU A 156 7.55 9.76 -15.52
C LEU A 156 7.90 9.94 -14.04
N PHE A 157 8.54 8.96 -13.42
CA PHE A 157 8.77 8.89 -11.98
C PHE A 157 10.23 8.55 -11.69
N ASP A 158 11.13 9.52 -11.91
CA ASP A 158 12.51 9.39 -11.49
C ASP A 158 12.64 9.37 -9.96
N ARG A 159 13.81 9.03 -9.48
CA ARG A 159 14.10 8.93 -8.04
C ARG A 159 13.86 10.25 -7.32
N ASP A 160 14.25 11.37 -7.92
CA ASP A 160 14.14 12.68 -7.30
C ASP A 160 12.68 13.04 -7.06
N ARG A 161 11.83 12.92 -8.07
CA ARG A 161 10.39 13.16 -7.94
C ARG A 161 9.72 12.25 -6.87
N LEU A 162 10.15 10.98 -6.81
CA LEU A 162 9.62 10.06 -5.78
C LEU A 162 10.04 10.45 -4.37
N THR A 163 11.27 10.96 -4.18
CA THR A 163 11.79 11.25 -2.85
C THR A 163 11.46 12.65 -2.36
N THR A 164 11.42 13.65 -3.23
CA THR A 164 11.24 15.05 -2.86
C THR A 164 9.79 15.53 -2.93
N ASP A 165 8.95 14.86 -3.73
CA ASP A 165 7.55 15.26 -3.94
C ASP A 165 6.57 14.16 -3.52
N LEU A 166 6.56 13.02 -4.21
CA LEU A 166 5.51 12.01 -4.03
C LEU A 166 5.60 11.25 -2.70
N GLY A 167 6.81 10.99 -2.20
CA GLY A 167 7.01 10.32 -0.90
C GLY A 167 6.41 11.13 0.26
N PRO A 168 6.81 12.38 0.46
CA PRO A 168 6.22 13.25 1.50
C PRO A 168 4.71 13.42 1.37
N ARG A 169 4.19 13.57 0.14
CA ARG A 169 2.72 13.65 -0.09
C ARG A 169 2.01 12.36 0.27
N LEU A 170 2.59 11.21 -0.04
CA LEU A 170 1.99 9.92 0.28
C LEU A 170 1.98 9.68 1.80
N VAL A 171 3.03 10.08 2.52
CA VAL A 171 3.04 10.06 3.99
C VAL A 171 1.89 10.90 4.55
N LYS A 172 1.74 12.15 4.07
CA LYS A 172 0.65 13.02 4.50
C LYS A 172 -0.73 12.47 4.16
N LEU A 173 -0.87 11.85 2.99
CA LEU A 173 -2.11 11.19 2.57
C LEU A 173 -2.49 10.06 3.55
N VAL A 174 -1.55 9.20 3.91
CA VAL A 174 -1.80 8.09 4.85
C VAL A 174 -2.21 8.64 6.22
N GLN A 175 -1.52 9.64 6.75
CA GLN A 175 -1.91 10.31 8.01
C GLN A 175 -3.34 10.87 7.96
N ASN A 176 -3.75 11.47 6.85
CA ASN A 176 -5.11 11.98 6.68
C ASN A 176 -6.15 10.86 6.64
N ILE A 177 -5.82 9.72 6.00
CA ILE A 177 -6.70 8.55 6.00
C ILE A 177 -6.83 7.96 7.41
N GLU A 178 -5.73 7.79 8.14
CA GLU A 178 -5.74 7.29 9.51
C GLU A 178 -6.60 8.17 10.43
N ALA A 179 -6.45 9.49 10.33
CA ALA A 179 -7.29 10.44 11.06
C ALA A 179 -8.78 10.33 10.69
N ALA A 180 -9.10 10.15 9.40
CA ALA A 180 -10.48 9.97 8.96
C ALA A 180 -11.07 8.64 9.45
N LEU A 181 -10.30 7.56 9.50
CA LEU A 181 -10.73 6.27 10.04
C LEU A 181 -11.04 6.36 11.54
N MET A 182 -10.21 7.06 12.33
CA MET A 182 -10.48 7.30 13.76
C MET A 182 -11.82 8.04 13.97
N ASN A 183 -12.11 9.05 13.14
CA ASN A 183 -13.36 9.79 13.23
C ASN A 183 -14.61 8.96 12.89
N VAL A 184 -14.48 8.00 11.96
CA VAL A 184 -15.57 7.07 11.60
C VAL A 184 -15.87 6.09 12.74
N GLU A 185 -14.86 5.60 13.44
CA GLU A 185 -15.02 4.70 14.59
C GLU A 185 -15.68 5.37 15.80
N GLN A 186 -15.43 6.67 15.99
CA GLN A 186 -15.99 7.44 17.10
C GLN A 186 -17.47 7.89 16.89
N ARG A 187 -18.06 7.64 15.71
CA ARG A 187 -19.47 7.95 15.39
C ARG A 187 -20.29 6.69 15.14
N PRO A 188 -20.72 5.96 16.19
CA PRO A 188 -21.51 4.73 16.02
C PRO A 188 -22.95 4.97 15.49
N ASP A 189 -23.48 6.21 15.53
CA ASP A 189 -24.90 6.49 15.32
C ASP A 189 -25.42 6.46 13.88
N LEU A 190 -24.60 6.25 12.86
CA LEU A 190 -25.06 6.20 11.45
C LEU A 190 -25.41 4.78 10.96
N ARG A 191 -25.45 3.77 11.85
CA ARG A 191 -25.77 2.36 11.49
C ARG A 191 -27.21 1.95 11.72
N SER A 192 -28.11 2.80 12.19
CA SER A 192 -29.50 2.42 12.45
C SER A 192 -30.52 3.49 12.06
N THR A 193 -30.70 3.75 10.78
CA THR A 193 -32.02 4.20 10.32
C THR A 193 -32.84 2.95 9.94
N LYS A 194 -33.45 2.34 10.97
CA LYS A 194 -34.58 1.44 10.77
C LYS A 194 -35.70 2.23 10.13
N THR A 195 -36.09 1.84 8.93
CA THR A 195 -37.35 2.23 8.29
C THR A 195 -38.51 1.89 9.23
N PRO A 196 -39.41 2.79 9.58
CA PRO A 196 -40.65 2.43 10.27
C PRO A 196 -41.53 1.65 9.30
N ARG A 197 -41.95 0.47 9.71
CA ARG A 197 -43.05 -0.24 9.04
C ARG A 197 -44.34 0.51 9.34
N SER A 198 -45.00 0.99 8.32
CA SER A 198 -46.43 1.28 8.30
C SER A 198 -47.19 0.05 7.83
#